data_e2c945ff5a2505c51cfd67215199ba23
#
_entry.id   e2c945ff5a2505c51cfd67215199ba23
#
_cell.length_a   1.000
_cell.length_b   1.000
_cell.length_c   1.000
_cell.angle_alpha   90.00
_cell.angle_beta   90.00
_cell.angle_gamma   90.00
#
_symmetry.space_group_name_H-M   'P 1'
#
loop_
_entity.id
_entity.type
_entity.pdbx_description
1 polymer ?
#
loop_
_entity_poly.entity_id
_entity_poly.type
_entity_poly.pdbx_seq_one_letter_code
_entity_poly.pdbx_strand_id
1 'polypeptide(L)'
;EDVPKNDPSLNSYMQAAGVHEAMTIEVRVSDGSDSYTHYTVAREPVADPEVWTTVSWDNGNPEPFTIQVHPEEVFTGEQAVPIFQTYIEDNALPPANLLRRIDV
;
A
#
# COMPACT_ATOMS: atom_id res chain seq x y z
N GLU A 1 20.53 8.89 -14.73
CA GLU A 1 21.58 8.36 -13.96
C GLU A 1 21.39 6.89 -13.73
N ASP A 2 22.46 6.22 -13.53
CA ASP A 2 22.43 4.78 -13.61
C ASP A 2 22.27 4.17 -12.25
N VAL A 3 21.09 3.65 -12.02
CA VAL A 3 20.84 2.82 -10.86
C VAL A 3 21.00 1.38 -11.31
N PRO A 4 21.73 0.56 -10.57
CA PRO A 4 21.94 -0.82 -10.98
C PRO A 4 20.61 -1.53 -11.19
N LYS A 5 20.54 -2.34 -12.23
CA LYS A 5 19.30 -2.99 -12.57
C LYS A 5 18.86 -4.02 -11.54
N ASN A 6 19.81 -4.53 -10.79
CA ASN A 6 19.51 -5.51 -9.76
C ASN A 6 19.31 -4.86 -8.39
N ASP A 7 19.22 -3.54 -8.35
CA ASP A 7 18.93 -2.84 -7.11
C ASP A 7 17.46 -3.11 -6.76
N PRO A 8 17.18 -3.72 -5.59
CA PRO A 8 15.79 -4.04 -5.23
C PRO A 8 14.88 -2.83 -5.19
N SER A 9 15.41 -1.63 -4.90
CA SER A 9 14.58 -0.44 -4.83
C SER A 9 13.98 -0.08 -6.17
N LEU A 10 14.57 -0.53 -7.28
CA LEU A 10 14.03 -0.27 -8.60
C LEU A 10 12.80 -1.12 -8.89
N ASN A 11 12.65 -2.24 -8.19
CA ASN A 11 11.57 -3.18 -8.42
C ASN A 11 10.52 -3.14 -7.33
N SER A 12 10.67 -2.19 -6.42
CA SER A 12 9.70 -2.02 -5.33
C SER A 12 8.97 -0.72 -5.54
N TYR A 13 7.70 -0.69 -5.14
CA TYR A 13 6.92 0.54 -5.24
C TYR A 13 5.87 0.59 -4.17
N MET A 14 5.36 1.80 -3.96
CA MET A 14 4.24 2.06 -3.07
C MET A 14 3.22 2.84 -3.86
N GLN A 15 1.95 2.46 -3.74
CA GLN A 15 0.89 3.13 -4.48
C GLN A 15 -0.34 3.26 -3.61
N ALA A 16 -1.17 4.25 -3.94
CA ALA A 16 -2.44 4.46 -3.28
C ALA A 16 -3.57 4.23 -4.28
N ALA A 17 -4.67 3.70 -3.78
CA ALA A 17 -5.87 3.52 -4.58
C ALA A 17 -7.06 3.98 -3.75
N GLY A 18 -8.02 4.64 -4.42
CA GLY A 18 -9.20 5.16 -3.75
C GLY A 18 -9.36 6.64 -4.02
N VAL A 19 -10.06 7.33 -3.13
CA VAL A 19 -10.27 8.77 -3.24
C VAL A 19 -9.62 9.45 -2.02
N HIS A 20 -9.54 10.78 -2.07
CA HIS A 20 -8.84 11.52 -1.02
C HIS A 20 -9.38 11.22 0.38
N GLU A 21 -10.68 11.00 0.49
CA GLU A 21 -11.32 10.75 1.78
C GLU A 21 -11.16 9.33 2.28
N ALA A 22 -10.85 8.38 1.38
CA ALA A 22 -10.70 6.97 1.76
C ALA A 22 -9.87 6.26 0.70
N MET A 23 -8.66 5.90 1.08
CA MET A 23 -7.75 5.22 0.15
C MET A 23 -6.99 4.13 0.88
N THR A 24 -6.46 3.20 0.11
CA THR A 24 -5.57 2.16 0.62
C THR A 24 -4.17 2.41 0.09
N ILE A 25 -3.17 1.90 0.81
CA ILE A 25 -1.78 1.99 0.39
C ILE A 25 -1.26 0.57 0.24
N GLU A 26 -0.70 0.26 -0.92
CA GLU A 26 -0.10 -1.04 -1.19
C GLU A 26 1.38 -0.87 -1.47
N VAL A 27 2.15 -1.84 -1.04
CA VAL A 27 3.59 -1.87 -1.26
C VAL A 27 3.94 -3.18 -1.95
N ARG A 28 4.72 -3.08 -3.01
CA ARG A 28 5.32 -4.24 -3.64
C ARG A 28 6.81 -4.24 -3.34
N VAL A 29 7.28 -5.31 -2.76
CA VAL A 29 8.68 -5.44 -2.37
C VAL A 29 9.31 -6.56 -3.18
N SER A 30 10.40 -6.24 -3.87
CA SER A 30 11.17 -7.25 -4.58
C SER A 30 12.03 -8.01 -3.59
N ASP A 31 12.11 -9.33 -3.76
CA ASP A 31 12.94 -10.17 -2.89
C ASP A 31 14.32 -10.41 -3.51
N GLY A 32 14.66 -9.67 -4.56
CA GLY A 32 15.95 -9.82 -5.21
C GLY A 32 15.96 -10.85 -6.33
N SER A 33 14.82 -11.44 -6.62
CA SER A 33 14.67 -12.38 -7.72
C SER A 33 13.52 -11.91 -8.60
N ASP A 34 12.91 -12.81 -9.37
CA ASP A 34 11.74 -12.46 -10.16
C ASP A 34 10.46 -12.43 -9.35
N SER A 35 10.55 -12.66 -8.06
CA SER A 35 9.38 -12.73 -7.19
C SER A 35 9.20 -11.44 -6.42
N TYR A 36 7.94 -11.16 -6.10
CA TYR A 36 7.56 -9.97 -5.36
C TYR A 36 6.58 -10.36 -4.26
N THR A 37 6.60 -9.59 -3.18
CA THR A 37 5.62 -9.72 -2.12
C THR A 37 4.84 -8.43 -2.03
N HIS A 38 3.53 -8.54 -1.94
CA HIS A 38 2.62 -7.40 -1.87
C HIS A 38 2.05 -7.30 -0.48
N TYR A 39 1.94 -6.05 0.00
CA TYR A 39 1.40 -5.77 1.33
C TYR A 39 0.41 -4.63 1.26
N THR A 40 -0.59 -4.69 2.13
CA THR A 40 -1.46 -3.54 2.41
C THR A 40 -0.99 -2.91 3.71
N VAL A 41 -0.89 -1.60 3.72
CA VAL A 41 -0.37 -0.85 4.86
C VAL A 41 -1.51 -0.46 5.79
N ALA A 42 -1.29 -0.56 7.10
CA ALA A 42 -2.25 -0.13 8.11
C ALA A 42 -1.72 1.11 8.83
N ARG A 43 -2.64 1.94 9.34
CA ARG A 43 -2.28 3.10 10.16
C ARG A 43 -1.90 2.68 11.57
N GLU A 44 -2.46 1.58 12.02
CA GLU A 44 -2.23 1.04 13.34
C GLU A 44 -2.50 -0.46 13.28
N PRO A 45 -2.06 -1.23 14.26
CA PRO A 45 -2.29 -2.68 14.22
C PRO A 45 -3.78 -2.98 14.14
N VAL A 46 -4.13 -3.99 13.34
CA VAL A 46 -5.51 -4.40 13.15
C VAL A 46 -6.02 -5.00 14.46
N ALA A 47 -7.10 -4.40 14.99
CA ALA A 47 -7.63 -4.81 16.29
C ALA A 47 -8.45 -6.09 16.16
N ASP A 48 -9.20 -6.23 15.07
CA ASP A 48 -10.06 -7.40 14.88
C ASP A 48 -9.94 -7.87 13.43
N PRO A 49 -9.24 -8.97 13.18
CA PRO A 49 -9.02 -9.44 11.80
C PRO A 49 -10.28 -9.93 11.12
N GLU A 50 -11.40 -10.02 11.83
CA GLU A 50 -12.66 -10.43 11.22
C GLU A 50 -13.52 -9.26 10.78
N VAL A 51 -13.10 -8.04 11.08
CA VAL A 51 -13.84 -6.85 10.69
C VAL A 51 -13.25 -6.30 9.39
N TRP A 52 -14.08 -6.16 8.37
CA TRP A 52 -13.68 -5.68 7.05
C TRP A 52 -14.51 -4.48 6.66
N THR A 53 -13.95 -3.64 5.83
CA THR A 53 -14.66 -2.52 5.23
C THR A 53 -14.34 -2.48 3.74
N THR A 54 -15.14 -1.76 2.98
CA THR A 54 -14.98 -1.67 1.54
C THR A 54 -14.48 -0.28 1.17
N VAL A 55 -13.44 -0.24 0.34
CA VAL A 55 -12.99 0.99 -0.29
C VAL A 55 -13.30 0.86 -1.78
N SER A 56 -13.88 1.91 -2.35
CA SER A 56 -14.20 1.89 -3.76
C SER A 56 -13.80 3.22 -4.40
N TRP A 57 -13.51 3.16 -5.70
CA TRP A 57 -13.17 4.36 -6.45
C TRP A 57 -13.59 4.15 -7.90
N ASP A 58 -13.82 5.29 -8.56
CA ASP A 58 -14.28 5.31 -9.94
C ASP A 58 -13.20 5.95 -10.80
N ASN A 59 -12.68 5.19 -11.73
CA ASN A 59 -11.67 5.67 -12.68
C ASN A 59 -12.28 6.01 -14.02
N GLY A 60 -13.54 6.46 -14.02
CA GLY A 60 -14.26 6.72 -15.26
C GLY A 60 -14.87 5.48 -15.84
N ASN A 61 -14.88 4.39 -15.13
CA ASN A 61 -15.51 3.15 -15.57
C ASN A 61 -16.96 3.11 -15.13
N PRO A 62 -17.81 2.36 -15.88
CA PRO A 62 -19.22 2.23 -15.47
C PRO A 62 -19.40 1.61 -14.11
N GLU A 63 -18.46 0.75 -13.70
CA GLU A 63 -18.51 0.11 -12.41
C GLU A 63 -17.28 0.50 -11.62
N PRO A 64 -17.44 0.99 -10.39
CA PRO A 64 -16.28 1.36 -9.59
C PRO A 64 -15.50 0.12 -9.18
N PHE A 65 -14.20 0.33 -8.99
CA PHE A 65 -13.36 -0.70 -8.39
C PHE A 65 -13.62 -0.75 -6.90
N THR A 66 -13.58 -1.95 -6.33
CA THR A 66 -13.78 -2.13 -4.90
C THR A 66 -12.74 -3.09 -4.35
N ILE A 67 -12.40 -2.90 -3.08
CA ILE A 67 -11.48 -3.76 -2.37
C ILE A 67 -11.91 -3.86 -0.92
N GLN A 68 -11.75 -5.05 -0.33
CA GLN A 68 -12.04 -5.29 1.07
C GLN A 68 -10.76 -5.17 1.88
N VAL A 69 -10.79 -4.32 2.91
CA VAL A 69 -9.64 -4.09 3.78
C VAL A 69 -10.12 -3.97 5.21
N HIS A 70 -9.18 -4.01 6.15
CA HIS A 70 -9.51 -3.72 7.54
C HIS A 70 -9.65 -2.21 7.73
N PRO A 71 -10.48 -1.76 8.70
CA PRO A 71 -10.65 -0.32 8.91
C PRO A 71 -9.34 0.41 9.15
N GLU A 72 -8.39 -0.22 9.83
CA GLU A 72 -7.09 0.40 10.09
C GLU A 72 -6.26 0.58 8.83
N GLU A 73 -6.67 -0.03 7.72
CA GLU A 73 -5.96 0.05 6.44
C GLU A 73 -6.54 1.13 5.53
N VAL A 74 -7.46 1.94 6.02
CA VAL A 74 -8.04 3.03 5.25
C VAL A 74 -7.40 4.34 5.69
N PHE A 75 -6.96 5.12 4.71
CA PHE A 75 -6.27 6.40 4.94
C PHE A 75 -7.04 7.52 4.28
N THR A 76 -6.97 8.71 4.87
CA THR A 76 -7.25 9.93 4.10
C THR A 76 -5.98 10.33 3.39
N GLY A 77 -6.12 11.25 2.42
CA GLY A 77 -4.92 11.74 1.72
C GLY A 77 -3.91 12.33 2.68
N GLU A 78 -4.38 13.05 3.69
CA GLU A 78 -3.49 13.66 4.68
C GLU A 78 -2.76 12.61 5.51
N GLN A 79 -3.41 11.50 5.82
CA GLN A 79 -2.77 10.42 6.56
C GLN A 79 -1.77 9.66 5.71
N ALA A 80 -1.98 9.63 4.40
CA ALA A 80 -1.11 8.90 3.49
C ALA A 80 0.19 9.65 3.21
N VAL A 81 0.18 10.98 3.25
CA VAL A 81 1.34 11.78 2.88
C VAL A 81 2.59 11.40 3.65
N PRO A 82 2.59 11.31 4.99
CA PRO A 82 3.83 10.97 5.70
C PRO A 82 4.33 9.56 5.37
N ILE A 83 3.43 8.64 5.04
CA ILE A 83 3.83 7.28 4.65
C ILE A 83 4.64 7.33 3.35
N PHE A 84 4.10 8.01 2.33
CA PHE A 84 4.79 8.14 1.06
C PHE A 84 6.07 8.96 1.19
N GLN A 85 6.03 10.00 2.01
CA GLN A 85 7.18 10.88 2.19
C GLN A 85 8.36 10.11 2.77
N THR A 86 8.12 9.30 3.79
CA THR A 86 9.16 8.47 4.38
C THR A 86 9.70 7.46 3.38
N TYR A 87 8.82 6.87 2.58
CA TYR A 87 9.25 5.92 1.58
C TYR A 87 10.15 6.58 0.53
N ILE A 88 9.76 7.78 0.06
CA ILE A 88 10.51 8.47 -0.98
C ILE A 88 11.84 9.00 -0.45
N GLU A 89 11.83 9.59 0.73
CA GLU A 89 13.02 10.26 1.26
C GLU A 89 14.01 9.29 1.89
N ASP A 90 13.50 8.29 2.59
CA ASP A 90 14.35 7.39 3.35
C ASP A 90 14.37 5.98 2.80
N ASN A 91 13.59 5.72 1.77
CA ASN A 91 13.41 4.38 1.20
C ASN A 91 13.02 3.39 2.29
N ALA A 92 12.20 3.87 3.24
CA ALA A 92 11.82 3.08 4.41
C ALA A 92 10.37 2.68 4.33
N LEU A 93 10.10 1.41 4.66
CA LEU A 93 8.75 0.88 4.72
C LEU A 93 8.18 1.05 6.12
N PRO A 94 6.84 1.03 6.24
CA PRO A 94 6.23 1.00 7.57
C PRO A 94 6.68 -0.23 8.36
N PRO A 95 6.53 -0.21 9.69
CA PRO A 95 6.87 -1.37 10.49
C PRO A 95 6.13 -2.63 10.06
N ALA A 96 6.76 -3.78 10.27
CA ALA A 96 6.22 -5.05 9.78
C ALA A 96 4.83 -5.33 10.36
N ASN A 97 4.54 -4.90 11.58
CA ASN A 97 3.22 -5.14 12.17
C ASN A 97 2.12 -4.29 11.54
N LEU A 98 2.47 -3.38 10.65
CA LEU A 98 1.51 -2.57 9.90
C LEU A 98 1.42 -3.00 8.43
N LEU A 99 2.04 -4.12 8.08
CA LEU A 99 2.02 -4.65 6.72
C LEU A 99 1.30 -5.99 6.72
N ARG A 100 0.24 -6.08 5.93
CA ARG A 100 -0.50 -7.32 5.77
C ARG A 100 -0.23 -7.87 4.37
N ARG A 101 0.34 -9.06 4.31
CA ARG A 101 0.64 -9.69 3.02
C ARG A 101 -0.65 -10.00 2.29
N ILE A 102 -0.66 -9.71 1.00
CA ILE A 102 -1.81 -9.98 0.15
C ILE A 102 -1.35 -10.80 -1.05
N ASP A 103 -2.27 -11.57 -1.60
CA ASP A 103 -2.05 -12.36 -2.81
C ASP A 103 -2.64 -11.60 -3.99
N VAL A 104 -1.80 -11.32 -4.96
CA VAL A 104 -2.22 -10.62 -6.18
C VAL A 104 -1.79 -11.38 -7.41
#